data_1a2948e55fc37a616b986986e6a44a7a
#
_entry.id   1a2948e55fc37a616b986986e6a44a7a
#
_cell.length_a   1.000
_cell.length_b   1.000
_cell.length_c   1.000
_cell.angle_alpha   90.00
_cell.angle_beta   90.00
_cell.angle_gamma   90.00
#
_symmetry.space_group_name_H-M   'P 1'
#
loop_
_entity.id
_entity.type
_entity.pdbx_description
1 polymer ?
#
loop_
_entity_poly.entity_id
_entity_poly.type
_entity_poly.pdbx_seq_one_letter_code
_entity_poly.pdbx_strand_id
1 'polypeptide(L)'
;MKDLLIGTLTRLGGPGICYVRTDGEHLTQLWTDGTLTDPNWQDVSPDGRIFSVSCDGPEPMDGCIHELTITPEGMKVLSTRSTGGKEPCHLTFSEDGRFLLCANYGTGSLAVFPISPNSIDERLQLIQHIGHGPHSTRQTGPHLHQITRIPTLPGCFCAVDLGLDRLFVYEQDETGLLCERYRIAVPAGQGPRHMAYHPVNGDAFLITELGNRVYPVKFGRDSGQVLGDGLPIPKNADDVNYAAALWFTSNGNSLYASNRGEGSIVRLAVSPLRKAQTFFLPGKLPRDFCPLGDEMLVAACQDQGLYLLREGKVLDFLPCPGAVRVMELPQCS
;
A
#
# COMPACT_ATOMS: atom_id res chain seq x y z
N MET A 1 23.95 1.88 5.08
CA MET A 1 23.16 2.70 4.13
C MET A 1 21.97 1.88 3.68
N LYS A 2 20.81 2.51 3.43
CA LYS A 2 19.62 1.87 2.89
C LYS A 2 19.18 2.60 1.63
N ASP A 3 18.80 1.84 0.63
CA ASP A 3 18.31 2.36 -0.64
C ASP A 3 16.79 2.27 -0.67
N LEU A 4 16.15 3.33 -1.15
CA LEU A 4 14.70 3.50 -1.16
C LEU A 4 14.23 3.84 -2.56
N LEU A 5 13.12 3.25 -2.97
CA LEU A 5 12.38 3.61 -4.16
C LEU A 5 11.12 4.38 -3.75
N ILE A 6 10.92 5.54 -4.35
CA ILE A 6 9.81 6.44 -4.04
C ILE A 6 8.90 6.54 -5.25
N GLY A 7 7.64 6.21 -5.07
CA GLY A 7 6.61 6.46 -6.06
C GLY A 7 5.93 7.80 -5.82
N THR A 8 5.67 8.53 -6.90
CA THR A 8 5.03 9.86 -6.82
C THR A 8 3.82 9.98 -7.73
N LEU A 9 2.92 10.93 -7.43
CA LEU A 9 1.84 11.32 -8.32
C LEU A 9 2.31 12.46 -9.23
N THR A 10 2.56 12.16 -10.50
CA THR A 10 3.02 13.15 -11.50
C THR A 10 1.97 14.22 -11.75
N ARG A 11 0.68 13.90 -11.65
CA ARG A 11 -0.44 14.87 -11.71
C ARG A 11 -0.43 15.90 -10.57
N LEU A 12 0.34 15.67 -9.52
CA LEU A 12 0.54 16.60 -8.41
C LEU A 12 1.95 17.23 -8.41
N GLY A 13 2.64 17.18 -9.55
CA GLY A 13 3.99 17.73 -9.71
C GLY A 13 5.10 16.78 -9.24
N GLY A 14 4.78 15.51 -8.99
CA GLY A 14 5.76 14.49 -8.66
C GLY A 14 6.67 14.16 -9.85
N PRO A 15 7.96 13.83 -9.61
CA PRO A 15 8.93 13.55 -10.68
C PRO A 15 8.84 12.13 -11.26
N GLY A 16 7.86 11.32 -10.88
CA GLY A 16 7.75 9.92 -11.27
C GLY A 16 8.33 8.98 -10.21
N ILE A 17 9.32 8.17 -10.55
CA ILE A 17 10.05 7.33 -9.59
C ILE A 17 11.32 8.07 -9.16
N CYS A 18 11.61 8.06 -7.85
CA CYS A 18 12.85 8.59 -7.30
C CYS A 18 13.63 7.48 -6.61
N TYR A 19 14.93 7.47 -6.81
CA TYR A 19 15.85 6.63 -6.04
C TYR A 19 16.53 7.50 -4.97
N VAL A 20 16.33 7.11 -3.72
CA VAL A 20 16.82 7.85 -2.55
C VAL A 20 17.65 6.92 -1.67
N ARG A 21 18.76 7.42 -1.15
CA ARG A 21 19.61 6.71 -0.19
C ARG A 21 19.57 7.40 1.17
N THR A 22 19.62 6.61 2.24
CA THR A 22 19.81 7.14 3.58
C THR A 22 20.96 6.44 4.31
N ASP A 23 21.75 7.25 5.03
CA ASP A 23 22.76 6.79 5.99
C ASP A 23 22.19 6.66 7.41
N GLY A 24 20.92 7.01 7.61
CA GLY A 24 20.22 7.05 8.89
C GLY A 24 20.21 8.42 9.56
N GLU A 25 20.85 9.43 8.97
CA GLU A 25 20.83 10.83 9.39
C GLU A 25 20.36 11.76 8.28
N HIS A 26 20.65 11.41 7.02
CA HIS A 26 20.31 12.19 5.84
C HIS A 26 19.60 11.36 4.78
N LEU A 27 18.82 12.06 3.95
CA LEU A 27 18.21 11.57 2.71
C LEU A 27 18.92 12.20 1.51
N THR A 28 19.45 11.37 0.61
CA THR A 28 20.12 11.83 -0.61
C THR A 28 19.38 11.28 -1.82
N GLN A 29 18.83 12.15 -2.66
CA GLN A 29 18.30 11.76 -3.96
C GLN A 29 19.44 11.47 -4.93
N LEU A 30 19.46 10.26 -5.49
CA LEU A 30 20.47 9.87 -6.48
C LEU A 30 19.99 10.18 -7.89
N TRP A 31 18.74 9.85 -8.22
CA TRP A 31 18.12 10.19 -9.49
C TRP A 31 16.57 10.22 -9.39
N THR A 32 15.95 10.76 -10.44
CA THR A 32 14.50 10.69 -10.69
C THR A 32 14.25 10.26 -12.12
N ASP A 33 13.14 9.56 -12.35
CA ASP A 33 12.73 9.11 -13.68
C ASP A 33 11.23 9.36 -13.88
N GLY A 34 10.90 10.17 -14.87
CA GLY A 34 9.53 10.58 -15.20
C GLY A 34 8.88 9.74 -16.31
N THR A 35 9.44 8.58 -16.66
CA THR A 35 8.90 7.71 -17.71
C THR A 35 7.48 7.21 -17.37
N LEU A 36 7.20 6.94 -16.10
CA LEU A 36 5.91 6.43 -15.66
C LEU A 36 5.00 7.53 -15.11
N THR A 37 3.73 7.50 -15.50
CA THR A 37 2.70 8.43 -15.01
C THR A 37 2.08 7.89 -13.72
N ASP A 38 2.11 8.68 -12.65
CA ASP A 38 1.56 8.33 -11.35
C ASP A 38 2.01 6.94 -10.85
N PRO A 39 3.32 6.61 -10.79
CA PRO A 39 3.81 5.33 -10.28
C PRO A 39 3.62 5.27 -8.76
N ASN A 40 2.39 4.98 -8.32
CA ASN A 40 1.95 5.17 -6.94
C ASN A 40 2.15 3.94 -6.04
N TRP A 41 2.59 2.79 -6.60
CA TRP A 41 2.93 1.59 -5.83
C TRP A 41 4.00 0.77 -6.52
N GLN A 42 5.02 0.37 -5.75
CA GLN A 42 6.06 -0.56 -6.15
C GLN A 42 6.13 -1.71 -5.16
N ASP A 43 6.51 -2.89 -5.63
CA ASP A 43 6.77 -4.06 -4.78
C ASP A 43 7.82 -4.98 -5.43
N VAL A 44 8.37 -5.89 -4.61
CA VAL A 44 9.41 -6.83 -5.00
C VAL A 44 8.84 -8.24 -4.98
N SER A 45 9.01 -8.96 -6.10
CA SER A 45 8.60 -10.37 -6.18
C SER A 45 9.50 -11.27 -5.33
N PRO A 46 9.07 -12.50 -5.01
CA PRO A 46 9.86 -13.43 -4.21
C PRO A 46 11.25 -13.76 -4.81
N ASP A 47 11.41 -13.63 -6.12
CA ASP A 47 12.69 -13.81 -6.84
C ASP A 47 13.50 -12.50 -6.99
N GLY A 48 13.07 -11.40 -6.36
CA GLY A 48 13.80 -10.14 -6.28
C GLY A 48 13.58 -9.17 -7.43
N ARG A 49 12.64 -9.43 -8.35
CA ARG A 49 12.27 -8.51 -9.44
C ARG A 49 11.39 -7.39 -8.91
N ILE A 50 11.55 -6.18 -9.46
CA ILE A 50 10.83 -4.99 -9.05
C ILE A 50 9.69 -4.71 -10.04
N PHE A 51 8.51 -4.45 -9.50
CA PHE A 51 7.33 -4.11 -10.29
C PHE A 51 6.72 -2.80 -9.79
N SER A 52 6.11 -2.06 -10.73
CA SER A 52 5.39 -0.81 -10.43
C SER A 52 4.04 -0.79 -11.14
N VAL A 53 3.06 -0.21 -10.51
CA VAL A 53 1.82 0.20 -11.20
C VAL A 53 1.93 1.65 -11.64
N SER A 54 1.15 2.03 -12.67
CA SER A 54 1.08 3.39 -13.21
C SER A 54 -0.26 3.67 -13.89
N CYS A 55 -0.46 4.91 -14.34
CA CYS A 55 -1.63 5.34 -15.11
C CYS A 55 -1.22 5.66 -16.57
N ASP A 56 -0.48 4.76 -17.22
CA ASP A 56 0.10 4.94 -18.57
C ASP A 56 -0.70 4.29 -19.70
N GLY A 57 -1.94 3.85 -19.45
CA GLY A 57 -2.77 3.26 -20.48
C GLY A 57 -3.29 4.28 -21.50
N PRO A 58 -3.96 3.80 -22.56
CA PRO A 58 -4.37 4.63 -23.71
C PRO A 58 -5.45 5.67 -23.37
N GLU A 59 -6.29 5.39 -22.37
CA GLU A 59 -7.31 6.32 -21.91
C GLU A 59 -6.91 6.94 -20.55
N PRO A 60 -7.43 8.11 -20.21
CA PRO A 60 -7.11 8.76 -18.94
C PRO A 60 -7.32 7.84 -17.74
N MET A 61 -6.29 7.74 -16.89
CA MET A 61 -6.23 6.90 -15.69
C MET A 61 -6.24 5.39 -15.92
N ASP A 62 -6.18 4.91 -17.19
CA ASP A 62 -6.02 3.50 -17.48
C ASP A 62 -4.72 2.97 -16.89
N GLY A 63 -4.82 1.84 -16.20
CA GLY A 63 -3.73 1.27 -15.42
C GLY A 63 -2.80 0.38 -16.22
N CYS A 64 -1.52 0.48 -15.90
CA CYS A 64 -0.47 -0.43 -16.36
C CYS A 64 0.30 -1.02 -15.18
N ILE A 65 0.92 -2.19 -15.42
CA ILE A 65 1.95 -2.79 -14.57
C ILE A 65 3.23 -2.84 -15.38
N HIS A 66 4.34 -2.52 -14.74
CA HIS A 66 5.68 -2.55 -15.31
C HIS A 66 6.60 -3.43 -14.50
N GLU A 67 7.43 -4.22 -15.17
CA GLU A 67 8.62 -4.82 -14.59
C GLU A 67 9.79 -3.87 -14.81
N LEU A 68 10.56 -3.61 -13.76
CA LEU A 68 11.63 -2.61 -13.75
C LEU A 68 12.97 -3.22 -13.39
N THR A 69 14.02 -2.75 -14.04
CA THR A 69 15.40 -2.84 -13.51
C THR A 69 15.73 -1.50 -12.85
N ILE A 70 16.18 -1.57 -11.60
CA ILE A 70 16.58 -0.40 -10.81
C ILE A 70 18.05 -0.55 -10.43
N THR A 71 18.84 0.46 -10.73
CA THR A 71 20.24 0.54 -10.33
C THR A 71 20.53 1.93 -9.73
N PRO A 72 21.67 2.14 -9.04
CA PRO A 72 22.07 3.46 -8.58
C PRO A 72 22.23 4.49 -9.72
N GLU A 73 22.39 4.04 -10.96
CA GLU A 73 22.59 4.88 -12.15
C GLU A 73 21.29 5.20 -12.89
N GLY A 74 20.20 4.48 -12.63
CA GLY A 74 18.92 4.75 -13.31
C GLY A 74 17.95 3.57 -13.32
N MET A 75 16.85 3.76 -14.04
CA MET A 75 15.77 2.81 -14.22
C MET A 75 15.60 2.41 -15.68
N LYS A 76 15.15 1.17 -15.90
CA LYS A 76 14.71 0.68 -17.21
C LYS A 76 13.41 -0.12 -17.06
N VAL A 77 12.43 0.16 -17.91
CA VAL A 77 11.22 -0.65 -18.06
C VAL A 77 11.54 -1.86 -18.93
N LEU A 78 11.32 -3.06 -18.42
CA LEU A 78 11.58 -4.34 -19.11
C LEU A 78 10.32 -4.87 -19.81
N SER A 79 9.18 -4.78 -19.14
CA SER A 79 7.90 -5.30 -19.61
C SER A 79 6.76 -4.42 -19.13
N THR A 80 5.69 -4.32 -19.90
CA THR A 80 4.47 -3.55 -19.57
C THR A 80 3.24 -4.32 -19.95
N ARG A 81 2.19 -4.30 -19.10
CA ARG A 81 0.86 -4.85 -19.37
C ARG A 81 -0.23 -3.91 -18.84
N SER A 82 -1.33 -3.80 -19.60
CA SER A 82 -2.53 -3.11 -19.11
C SER A 82 -3.18 -3.91 -17.98
N THR A 83 -3.56 -3.23 -16.89
CA THR A 83 -4.31 -3.87 -15.79
C THR A 83 -5.75 -4.19 -16.18
N GLY A 84 -6.28 -3.55 -17.24
CA GLY A 84 -7.68 -3.62 -17.63
C GLY A 84 -8.64 -2.90 -16.69
N GLY A 85 -8.09 -2.06 -15.82
CA GLY A 85 -8.83 -1.18 -14.91
C GLY A 85 -8.17 0.18 -14.82
N LYS A 86 -8.71 1.04 -13.95
CA LYS A 86 -8.23 2.43 -13.77
C LYS A 86 -7.64 2.62 -12.38
N GLU A 87 -6.67 3.55 -12.30
CA GLU A 87 -6.00 3.95 -11.05
C GLU A 87 -5.51 2.75 -10.24
N PRO A 88 -4.65 1.88 -10.80
CA PRO A 88 -4.08 0.80 -10.01
C PRO A 88 -3.27 1.40 -8.86
N CYS A 89 -3.43 0.86 -7.66
CA CYS A 89 -2.86 1.45 -6.46
C CYS A 89 -2.17 0.46 -5.52
N HIS A 90 -2.19 -0.82 -5.86
CA HIS A 90 -1.51 -1.85 -5.09
C HIS A 90 -1.27 -3.10 -5.93
N LEU A 91 -0.15 -3.77 -5.69
CA LEU A 91 0.13 -5.09 -6.24
C LEU A 91 0.73 -6.02 -5.17
N THR A 92 0.62 -7.31 -5.40
CA THR A 92 1.25 -8.36 -4.58
C THR A 92 1.52 -9.59 -5.45
N PHE A 93 2.20 -10.59 -4.90
CA PHE A 93 2.56 -11.81 -5.61
C PHE A 93 1.98 -13.04 -4.91
N SER A 94 1.77 -14.13 -5.67
CA SER A 94 1.58 -15.45 -5.10
C SER A 94 2.80 -15.88 -4.28
N GLU A 95 2.64 -16.84 -3.39
CA GLU A 95 3.71 -17.28 -2.51
C GLU A 95 4.89 -17.88 -3.29
N ASP A 96 4.59 -18.58 -4.37
CA ASP A 96 5.57 -19.17 -5.28
C ASP A 96 6.13 -18.19 -6.35
N GLY A 97 5.66 -16.95 -6.35
CA GLY A 97 6.09 -15.92 -7.28
C GLY A 97 5.64 -16.08 -8.73
N ARG A 98 4.77 -17.06 -9.03
CA ARG A 98 4.29 -17.29 -10.41
C ARG A 98 3.22 -16.32 -10.89
N PHE A 99 2.53 -15.67 -9.97
CA PHE A 99 1.42 -14.76 -10.29
C PHE A 99 1.57 -13.42 -9.58
N LEU A 100 1.24 -12.37 -10.31
CA LEU A 100 1.10 -11.01 -9.82
C LEU A 100 -0.38 -10.65 -9.78
N LEU A 101 -0.82 -10.04 -8.68
CA LEU A 101 -2.19 -9.58 -8.46
C LEU A 101 -2.18 -8.07 -8.31
N CYS A 102 -3.10 -7.36 -8.98
CA CYS A 102 -3.16 -5.91 -8.99
C CYS A 102 -4.56 -5.40 -8.63
N ALA A 103 -4.63 -4.48 -7.68
CA ALA A 103 -5.84 -3.77 -7.28
C ALA A 103 -6.00 -2.47 -8.07
N ASN A 104 -7.10 -2.35 -8.83
CA ASN A 104 -7.49 -1.14 -9.55
C ASN A 104 -8.52 -0.36 -8.72
N TYR A 105 -8.11 0.76 -8.15
CA TYR A 105 -8.97 1.59 -7.30
C TYR A 105 -10.11 2.23 -8.09
N GLY A 106 -9.80 2.84 -9.23
CA GLY A 106 -10.76 3.62 -10.01
C GLY A 106 -11.93 2.80 -10.55
N THR A 107 -11.69 1.53 -10.91
CA THR A 107 -12.73 0.62 -11.39
C THR A 107 -13.24 -0.36 -10.34
N GLY A 108 -12.55 -0.47 -9.18
CA GLY A 108 -12.88 -1.47 -8.16
C GLY A 108 -12.73 -2.89 -8.67
N SER A 109 -11.66 -3.18 -9.41
CA SER A 109 -11.41 -4.49 -10.00
C SER A 109 -10.06 -5.07 -9.57
N LEU A 110 -9.96 -6.40 -9.59
CA LEU A 110 -8.78 -7.19 -9.28
C LEU A 110 -8.29 -7.91 -10.52
N ALA A 111 -7.04 -7.67 -10.93
CA ALA A 111 -6.43 -8.31 -12.07
C ALA A 111 -5.35 -9.32 -11.64
N VAL A 112 -5.26 -10.45 -12.33
CA VAL A 112 -4.26 -11.51 -12.10
C VAL A 112 -3.46 -11.73 -13.37
N PHE A 113 -2.13 -11.81 -13.21
CA PHE A 113 -1.18 -12.02 -14.30
C PHE A 113 -0.23 -13.16 -13.96
N PRO A 114 -0.03 -14.13 -14.82
CA PRO A 114 1.14 -14.99 -14.73
C PRO A 114 2.40 -14.15 -15.00
N ILE A 115 3.49 -14.48 -14.32
CA ILE A 115 4.79 -13.87 -14.56
C ILE A 115 5.82 -14.94 -14.88
N SER A 116 6.45 -14.80 -16.04
CA SER A 116 7.53 -15.63 -16.53
C SER A 116 8.89 -14.95 -16.33
N PRO A 117 10.02 -15.65 -16.44
CA PRO A 117 11.32 -15.00 -16.46
C PRO A 117 11.37 -13.88 -17.52
N ASN A 118 11.60 -12.63 -17.08
CA ASN A 118 11.72 -11.42 -17.91
C ASN A 118 10.42 -10.94 -18.59
N SER A 119 9.24 -11.43 -18.18
CA SER A 119 7.98 -10.90 -18.73
C SER A 119 6.81 -10.99 -17.76
N ILE A 120 5.87 -10.06 -17.94
CA ILE A 120 4.50 -10.16 -17.44
C ILE A 120 3.68 -10.75 -18.59
N ASP A 121 3.02 -11.89 -18.37
CA ASP A 121 2.24 -12.56 -19.41
C ASP A 121 0.85 -11.89 -19.60
N GLU A 122 0.05 -12.38 -20.52
CA GLU A 122 -1.30 -11.87 -20.71
C GLU A 122 -2.16 -12.05 -19.45
N ARG A 123 -3.04 -11.09 -19.19
CA ARG A 123 -3.92 -11.12 -18.02
C ARG A 123 -4.77 -12.40 -17.98
N LEU A 124 -4.59 -13.20 -16.93
CA LEU A 124 -5.31 -14.45 -16.71
C LEU A 124 -6.75 -14.21 -16.28
N GLN A 125 -6.98 -13.22 -15.39
CA GLN A 125 -8.30 -12.96 -14.81
C GLN A 125 -8.49 -11.48 -14.51
N LEU A 126 -9.74 -11.00 -14.64
CA LEU A 126 -10.19 -9.71 -14.14
C LEU A 126 -11.49 -9.92 -13.37
N ILE A 127 -11.48 -9.63 -12.07
CA ILE A 127 -12.64 -9.75 -11.19
C ILE A 127 -13.17 -8.34 -10.94
N GLN A 128 -14.44 -8.09 -11.27
CA GLN A 128 -15.12 -6.83 -11.02
C GLN A 128 -15.94 -6.92 -9.74
N HIS A 129 -15.64 -6.07 -8.76
CA HIS A 129 -16.51 -5.88 -7.60
C HIS A 129 -17.76 -5.07 -8.00
N ILE A 130 -18.87 -5.29 -7.31
CA ILE A 130 -20.16 -4.65 -7.60
C ILE A 130 -20.83 -4.21 -6.31
N GLY A 131 -21.41 -3.00 -6.31
CA GLY A 131 -22.13 -2.44 -5.17
C GLY A 131 -21.69 -1.01 -4.88
N HIS A 132 -22.08 -0.52 -3.72
CA HIS A 132 -21.72 0.78 -3.17
C HIS A 132 -21.81 0.76 -1.63
N GLY A 133 -21.18 1.72 -0.98
CA GLY A 133 -21.29 1.97 0.45
C GLY A 133 -22.17 3.18 0.75
N PRO A 134 -22.25 3.60 2.03
CA PRO A 134 -23.15 4.67 2.46
C PRO A 134 -22.60 6.09 2.23
N HIS A 135 -21.28 6.26 2.01
CA HIS A 135 -20.69 7.58 1.84
C HIS A 135 -20.97 8.13 0.43
N SER A 136 -21.72 9.24 0.36
CA SER A 136 -22.33 9.77 -0.86
C SER A 136 -21.35 10.14 -1.98
N THR A 137 -20.08 10.38 -1.67
CA THR A 137 -19.06 10.77 -2.68
C THR A 137 -17.91 9.78 -2.78
N ARG A 138 -17.55 9.11 -1.68
CA ARG A 138 -16.37 8.24 -1.62
C ARG A 138 -16.68 6.76 -1.77
N GLN A 139 -17.98 6.39 -1.73
CA GLN A 139 -18.44 5.01 -1.81
C GLN A 139 -19.59 4.85 -2.82
N THR A 140 -19.57 5.63 -3.90
CA THR A 140 -20.58 5.55 -5.00
C THR A 140 -20.43 4.29 -5.85
N GLY A 141 -19.33 3.58 -5.72
CA GLY A 141 -18.99 2.33 -6.38
C GLY A 141 -17.88 1.60 -5.62
N PRO A 142 -17.44 0.43 -6.11
CA PRO A 142 -16.31 -0.28 -5.54
C PRO A 142 -15.00 0.50 -5.78
N HIS A 143 -14.11 0.45 -4.79
CA HIS A 143 -12.78 1.04 -4.82
C HIS A 143 -11.79 0.09 -4.17
N LEU A 144 -11.27 -0.86 -4.95
CA LEU A 144 -10.30 -1.83 -4.44
C LEU A 144 -8.96 -1.15 -4.17
N HIS A 145 -8.63 -1.01 -2.87
CA HIS A 145 -7.47 -0.22 -2.44
C HIS A 145 -6.23 -1.07 -2.16
N GLN A 146 -6.40 -2.33 -1.78
CA GLN A 146 -5.29 -3.23 -1.53
C GLN A 146 -5.65 -4.67 -1.88
N ILE A 147 -4.66 -5.43 -2.31
CA ILE A 147 -4.68 -6.88 -2.38
C ILE A 147 -3.43 -7.41 -1.66
N THR A 148 -3.59 -8.37 -0.75
CA THR A 148 -2.47 -8.90 0.02
C THR A 148 -2.67 -10.37 0.34
N ARG A 149 -1.58 -11.14 0.50
CA ARG A 149 -1.63 -12.51 1.01
C ARG A 149 -2.10 -12.51 2.46
N ILE A 150 -2.79 -13.57 2.87
CA ILE A 150 -3.16 -13.80 4.28
C ILE A 150 -2.16 -14.81 4.85
N PRO A 151 -1.19 -14.38 5.70
CA PRO A 151 -0.09 -15.27 6.13
C PRO A 151 -0.57 -16.53 6.88
N THR A 152 -1.70 -16.45 7.57
CA THR A 152 -2.29 -17.56 8.33
C THR A 152 -3.17 -18.50 7.49
N LEU A 153 -3.39 -18.18 6.21
CA LEU A 153 -4.18 -18.98 5.27
C LEU A 153 -3.42 -19.10 3.93
N PRO A 154 -2.53 -20.09 3.80
CA PRO A 154 -1.75 -20.31 2.57
C PRO A 154 -2.64 -20.37 1.33
N GLY A 155 -2.21 -19.76 0.23
CA GLY A 155 -2.96 -19.67 -1.02
C GLY A 155 -4.13 -18.69 -1.00
N CYS A 156 -4.40 -18.02 0.14
CA CYS A 156 -5.50 -17.04 0.25
C CYS A 156 -5.02 -15.59 0.23
N PHE A 157 -5.88 -14.75 -0.35
CA PHE A 157 -5.66 -13.30 -0.48
C PHE A 157 -6.84 -12.53 0.11
N CYS A 158 -6.52 -11.37 0.68
CA CYS A 158 -7.49 -10.39 1.13
C CYS A 158 -7.49 -9.19 0.18
N ALA A 159 -8.61 -8.94 -0.48
CA ALA A 159 -8.86 -7.74 -1.28
C ALA A 159 -9.68 -6.75 -0.45
N VAL A 160 -9.13 -5.56 -0.25
CA VAL A 160 -9.68 -4.51 0.62
C VAL A 160 -10.43 -3.50 -0.22
N ASP A 161 -11.76 -3.47 -0.13
CA ASP A 161 -12.59 -2.56 -0.92
C ASP A 161 -13.14 -1.42 -0.08
N LEU A 162 -12.56 -0.24 -0.28
CA LEU A 162 -12.94 1.00 0.41
C LEU A 162 -14.39 1.40 0.09
N GLY A 163 -14.79 1.24 -1.19
CA GLY A 163 -16.08 1.68 -1.67
C GLY A 163 -17.25 0.82 -1.16
N LEU A 164 -16.98 -0.42 -0.76
CA LEU A 164 -18.02 -1.37 -0.37
C LEU A 164 -18.07 -1.65 1.14
N ASP A 165 -17.16 -1.10 1.94
CA ASP A 165 -16.96 -1.49 3.34
C ASP A 165 -16.83 -3.01 3.49
N ARG A 166 -15.95 -3.63 2.67
CA ARG A 166 -15.78 -5.08 2.61
C ARG A 166 -14.31 -5.48 2.47
N LEU A 167 -14.01 -6.62 3.09
CA LEU A 167 -12.83 -7.41 2.76
C LEU A 167 -13.32 -8.66 2.02
N PHE A 168 -12.78 -8.93 0.86
CA PHE A 168 -13.06 -10.14 0.08
C PHE A 168 -11.91 -11.11 0.27
N VAL A 169 -12.21 -12.35 0.61
CA VAL A 169 -11.21 -13.40 0.73
C VAL A 169 -11.31 -14.32 -0.48
N TYR A 170 -10.22 -14.40 -1.20
CA TYR A 170 -10.04 -15.24 -2.38
C TYR A 170 -9.06 -16.36 -2.08
N GLU A 171 -9.30 -17.54 -2.64
CA GLU A 171 -8.35 -18.64 -2.71
C GLU A 171 -7.86 -18.77 -4.16
N GLN A 172 -6.55 -18.92 -4.33
CA GLN A 172 -5.93 -19.14 -5.62
C GLN A 172 -5.75 -20.64 -5.86
N ASP A 173 -6.17 -21.12 -7.02
CA ASP A 173 -5.93 -22.48 -7.45
C ASP A 173 -4.54 -22.65 -8.12
N GLU A 174 -4.20 -23.89 -8.48
CA GLU A 174 -2.92 -24.22 -9.11
C GLU A 174 -2.72 -23.56 -10.49
N THR A 175 -3.80 -23.15 -11.15
CA THR A 175 -3.78 -22.47 -12.45
C THR A 175 -3.62 -20.97 -12.30
N GLY A 176 -3.71 -20.44 -11.07
CA GLY A 176 -3.61 -19.01 -10.74
C GLY A 176 -4.96 -18.31 -10.67
N LEU A 177 -6.07 -18.98 -10.96
CA LEU A 177 -7.40 -18.41 -10.86
C LEU A 177 -7.81 -18.19 -9.40
N LEU A 178 -8.45 -17.07 -9.14
CA LEU A 178 -9.00 -16.72 -7.84
C LEU A 178 -10.48 -17.10 -7.77
N CYS A 179 -10.85 -17.81 -6.72
CA CYS A 179 -12.24 -18.07 -6.35
C CYS A 179 -12.57 -17.37 -5.04
N GLU A 180 -13.67 -16.61 -5.02
CA GLU A 180 -14.15 -15.97 -3.77
C GLU A 180 -14.59 -17.04 -2.77
N ARG A 181 -14.04 -17.01 -1.56
CA ARG A 181 -14.44 -17.90 -0.48
C ARG A 181 -15.53 -17.29 0.40
N TYR A 182 -15.27 -16.09 0.89
CA TYR A 182 -16.19 -15.35 1.74
C TYR A 182 -15.85 -13.86 1.78
N ARG A 183 -16.76 -13.09 2.39
CA ARG A 183 -16.59 -11.65 2.62
C ARG A 183 -16.69 -11.33 4.10
N ILE A 184 -15.88 -10.36 4.53
CA ILE A 184 -15.94 -9.80 5.88
C ILE A 184 -16.55 -8.40 5.79
N ALA A 185 -17.60 -8.15 6.55
CA ALA A 185 -18.19 -6.83 6.67
C ALA A 185 -17.30 -5.93 7.54
N VAL A 186 -17.03 -4.75 7.07
CA VAL A 186 -16.46 -3.64 7.84
C VAL A 186 -17.64 -2.74 8.27
N PRO A 187 -17.62 -2.10 9.43
CA PRO A 187 -18.70 -1.19 9.81
C PRO A 187 -18.95 -0.13 8.74
N ALA A 188 -20.22 0.21 8.53
CA ALA A 188 -20.67 1.07 7.44
C ALA A 188 -20.00 2.47 7.47
N GLY A 189 -19.55 2.96 6.32
CA GLY A 189 -18.91 4.28 6.17
C GLY A 189 -17.47 4.35 6.67
N GLN A 190 -16.85 3.21 7.01
CA GLN A 190 -15.48 3.21 7.48
C GLN A 190 -14.44 3.31 6.37
N GLY A 191 -14.73 2.81 5.16
CA GLY A 191 -13.80 2.85 4.03
C GLY A 191 -12.50 2.12 4.33
N PRO A 192 -12.48 0.78 4.35
CA PRO A 192 -11.27 0.00 4.59
C PRO A 192 -10.21 0.29 3.53
N ARG A 193 -8.93 0.42 3.95
CA ARG A 193 -7.87 0.88 3.07
C ARG A 193 -6.69 -0.08 2.97
N HIS A 194 -6.00 -0.32 4.09
CA HIS A 194 -4.83 -1.21 4.14
C HIS A 194 -4.94 -2.21 5.29
N MET A 195 -4.48 -3.43 5.02
CA MET A 195 -4.18 -4.46 6.00
C MET A 195 -2.69 -4.43 6.34
N ALA A 196 -2.35 -4.77 7.57
CA ALA A 196 -1.01 -5.13 7.99
C ALA A 196 -1.07 -6.41 8.80
N TYR A 197 -0.04 -7.26 8.65
CA TYR A 197 0.08 -8.52 9.37
C TYR A 197 1.32 -8.50 10.24
N HIS A 198 1.16 -8.97 11.48
CA HIS A 198 2.30 -9.12 12.38
C HIS A 198 3.28 -10.16 11.81
N PRO A 199 4.55 -9.80 11.60
CA PRO A 199 5.48 -10.64 10.82
C PRO A 199 5.81 -11.99 11.47
N VAL A 200 5.57 -12.15 12.78
CA VAL A 200 5.91 -13.39 13.51
C VAL A 200 4.69 -14.29 13.71
N ASN A 201 3.54 -13.75 14.13
CA ASN A 201 2.37 -14.54 14.51
C ASN A 201 1.19 -14.42 13.53
N GLY A 202 1.29 -13.52 12.54
CA GLY A 202 0.26 -13.33 11.52
C GLY A 202 -1.00 -12.59 11.97
N ASP A 203 -1.01 -12.01 13.19
CA ASP A 203 -2.14 -11.17 13.63
C ASP A 203 -2.40 -10.04 12.64
N ALA A 204 -3.67 -9.89 12.26
CA ALA A 204 -4.07 -9.00 11.19
C ALA A 204 -4.75 -7.73 11.71
N PHE A 205 -4.40 -6.60 11.12
CA PHE A 205 -4.96 -5.30 11.45
C PHE A 205 -5.38 -4.56 10.16
N LEU A 206 -6.54 -3.92 10.22
CA LEU A 206 -7.12 -3.11 9.15
C LEU A 206 -7.12 -1.64 9.55
N ILE A 207 -6.64 -0.75 8.67
CA ILE A 207 -6.86 0.68 8.81
C ILE A 207 -7.99 1.13 7.88
N THR A 208 -8.88 2.00 8.38
CA THR A 208 -10.01 2.56 7.63
C THR A 208 -9.76 4.04 7.34
N GLU A 209 -9.90 4.44 6.06
CA GLU A 209 -9.60 5.80 5.60
C GLU A 209 -10.65 6.80 6.07
N LEU A 210 -11.93 6.48 5.89
CA LEU A 210 -13.03 7.41 6.16
C LEU A 210 -13.36 7.46 7.65
N GLY A 211 -13.27 6.31 8.32
CA GLY A 211 -13.54 6.21 9.76
C GLY A 211 -12.37 6.55 10.65
N ASN A 212 -11.15 6.67 10.12
CA ASN A 212 -9.92 6.92 10.88
C ASN A 212 -9.73 5.96 12.07
N ARG A 213 -9.85 4.65 11.82
CA ARG A 213 -9.73 3.62 12.85
C ARG A 213 -8.81 2.48 12.44
N VAL A 214 -8.24 1.82 13.43
CA VAL A 214 -7.51 0.56 13.26
C VAL A 214 -8.28 -0.54 13.99
N TYR A 215 -8.59 -1.62 13.27
CA TYR A 215 -9.32 -2.77 13.76
C TYR A 215 -8.44 -4.02 13.73
N PRO A 216 -8.43 -4.85 14.78
CA PRO A 216 -7.98 -6.22 14.63
C PRO A 216 -8.94 -6.99 13.71
N VAL A 217 -8.41 -7.90 12.90
CA VAL A 217 -9.20 -8.75 12.00
C VAL A 217 -8.83 -10.20 12.25
N LYS A 218 -9.82 -11.06 12.33
CA LYS A 218 -9.62 -12.50 12.42
C LYS A 218 -10.03 -13.15 11.12
N PHE A 219 -9.08 -13.89 10.53
CA PHE A 219 -9.34 -14.77 9.41
C PHE A 219 -9.47 -16.22 9.88
N GLY A 220 -10.45 -16.93 9.35
CA GLY A 220 -10.59 -18.36 9.48
C GLY A 220 -10.78 -18.98 8.10
N ARG A 221 -10.84 -20.30 8.03
CA ARG A 221 -10.90 -21.02 6.74
C ARG A 221 -12.15 -20.65 5.93
N ASP A 222 -13.30 -20.58 6.58
CA ASP A 222 -14.60 -20.42 5.91
C ASP A 222 -15.34 -19.14 6.31
N SER A 223 -14.76 -18.34 7.20
CA SER A 223 -15.32 -17.06 7.65
C SER A 223 -14.25 -16.22 8.33
N GLY A 224 -14.53 -14.93 8.47
CA GLY A 224 -13.69 -13.99 9.21
C GLY A 224 -14.52 -12.85 9.78
N GLN A 225 -13.90 -12.02 10.60
CA GLN A 225 -14.59 -10.87 11.22
C GLN A 225 -13.62 -9.75 11.60
N VAL A 226 -14.12 -8.51 11.54
CA VAL A 226 -13.52 -7.35 12.18
C VAL A 226 -13.87 -7.38 13.66
N LEU A 227 -12.92 -7.12 14.56
CA LEU A 227 -13.09 -7.26 16.00
C LEU A 227 -13.28 -5.92 16.69
N GLY A 228 -14.30 -5.82 17.53
CA GLY A 228 -14.57 -4.66 18.39
C GLY A 228 -14.91 -3.37 17.61
N ASP A 229 -14.81 -2.23 18.29
CA ASP A 229 -15.18 -0.92 17.73
C ASP A 229 -14.03 -0.20 17.00
N GLY A 230 -12.87 -0.82 16.96
CA GLY A 230 -11.64 -0.24 16.39
C GLY A 230 -11.05 0.87 17.26
N LEU A 231 -9.73 1.00 17.21
CA LEU A 231 -9.00 2.07 17.87
C LEU A 231 -9.03 3.33 17.00
N PRO A 232 -9.57 4.47 17.48
CA PRO A 232 -9.54 5.71 16.71
C PRO A 232 -8.11 6.24 16.57
N ILE A 233 -7.73 6.60 15.35
CA ILE A 233 -6.56 7.40 15.07
C ILE A 233 -6.90 8.86 15.46
N PRO A 234 -6.07 9.55 16.23
CA PRO A 234 -6.32 10.92 16.65
C PRO A 234 -6.59 11.84 15.46
N LYS A 235 -7.52 12.75 15.63
CA LYS A 235 -7.76 13.85 14.70
C LYS A 235 -7.97 15.14 15.50
N ASN A 236 -7.47 16.25 14.99
CA ASN A 236 -7.93 17.54 15.43
C ASN A 236 -9.38 17.73 15.01
N ALA A 237 -10.19 18.34 15.87
CA ALA A 237 -11.65 18.48 15.65
C ALA A 237 -11.99 19.26 14.37
N ASP A 238 -11.10 20.16 13.95
CA ASP A 238 -11.31 21.10 12.85
C ASP A 238 -10.79 20.60 11.48
N ASP A 239 -10.04 19.49 11.44
CA ASP A 239 -9.45 18.98 10.21
C ASP A 239 -10.22 17.78 9.65
N VAL A 240 -10.38 17.75 8.32
CA VAL A 240 -10.80 16.54 7.60
C VAL A 240 -9.63 15.59 7.55
N ASN A 241 -9.71 14.49 8.30
CA ASN A 241 -8.65 13.51 8.41
C ASN A 241 -9.00 12.23 7.66
N TYR A 242 -7.98 11.67 7.00
CA TYR A 242 -8.04 10.39 6.31
C TYR A 242 -6.83 9.55 6.69
N ALA A 243 -7.02 8.51 7.48
CA ALA A 243 -5.96 7.56 7.75
C ALA A 243 -5.49 6.88 6.44
N ALA A 244 -4.23 6.50 6.34
CA ALA A 244 -3.68 6.04 5.07
C ALA A 244 -2.93 4.70 5.19
N ALA A 245 -1.65 4.71 5.50
CA ALA A 245 -0.83 3.51 5.55
C ALA A 245 -0.82 2.87 6.95
N LEU A 246 -0.58 1.57 6.96
CA LEU A 246 -0.44 0.75 8.16
C LEU A 246 0.72 -0.22 7.96
N TRP A 247 1.78 -0.13 8.79
CA TRP A 247 2.98 -0.97 8.67
C TRP A 247 3.50 -1.43 10.02
N PHE A 248 3.89 -2.69 10.09
CA PHE A 248 4.69 -3.22 11.19
C PHE A 248 6.17 -2.91 10.98
N THR A 249 6.90 -2.79 12.09
CA THR A 249 8.36 -2.99 12.08
C THR A 249 8.66 -4.45 11.76
N SER A 250 9.83 -4.73 11.18
CA SER A 250 10.23 -6.08 10.74
C SER A 250 10.23 -7.12 11.86
N ASN A 251 10.44 -6.72 13.10
CA ASN A 251 10.40 -7.59 14.29
C ASN A 251 9.00 -7.70 14.93
N GLY A 252 8.00 -6.94 14.43
CA GLY A 252 6.65 -6.94 14.95
C GLY A 252 6.42 -6.12 16.23
N ASN A 253 7.46 -5.48 16.81
CA ASN A 253 7.34 -4.79 18.09
C ASN A 253 6.43 -3.56 18.04
N SER A 254 6.27 -2.94 16.88
CA SER A 254 5.46 -1.75 16.70
C SER A 254 4.64 -1.80 15.41
N LEU A 255 3.39 -1.35 15.51
CA LEU A 255 2.52 -1.07 14.38
C LEU A 255 2.42 0.44 14.25
N TYR A 256 2.61 0.97 13.05
CA TYR A 256 2.49 2.39 12.75
C TYR A 256 1.32 2.65 11.80
N ALA A 257 0.64 3.77 12.00
CA ALA A 257 -0.44 4.25 11.16
C ALA A 257 -0.21 5.71 10.75
N SER A 258 -0.41 6.06 9.48
CA SER A 258 -0.34 7.46 9.04
C SER A 258 -1.73 8.09 8.96
N ASN A 259 -1.81 9.40 9.24
CA ASN A 259 -3.03 10.19 9.24
C ASN A 259 -2.85 11.49 8.45
N ARG A 260 -3.53 11.59 7.31
CA ARG A 260 -3.55 12.75 6.43
C ARG A 260 -4.54 13.78 6.95
N GLY A 261 -4.24 15.07 6.77
CA GLY A 261 -5.00 16.21 7.31
C GLY A 261 -4.30 16.75 8.55
N GLU A 262 -4.26 15.99 9.63
CA GLU A 262 -3.49 16.37 10.82
C GLU A 262 -1.96 16.34 10.57
N GLY A 263 -1.50 15.46 9.67
CA GLY A 263 -0.07 15.30 9.37
C GLY A 263 0.66 14.53 10.47
N SER A 264 0.17 13.33 10.80
CA SER A 264 0.76 12.54 11.90
C SER A 264 1.04 11.09 11.53
N ILE A 265 2.01 10.51 12.24
CA ILE A 265 2.27 9.07 12.32
C ILE A 265 1.99 8.63 13.75
N VAL A 266 1.19 7.58 13.90
CA VAL A 266 0.80 7.05 15.22
C VAL A 266 1.45 5.69 15.42
N ARG A 267 2.21 5.54 16.49
CA ARG A 267 2.73 4.26 16.95
C ARG A 267 1.69 3.58 17.83
N LEU A 268 1.41 2.33 17.56
CA LEU A 268 0.44 1.49 18.24
C LEU A 268 1.15 0.31 18.92
N ALA A 269 0.74 -0.01 20.14
CA ALA A 269 0.96 -1.31 20.75
C ALA A 269 -0.18 -2.23 20.32
N VAL A 270 0.08 -3.51 20.06
CA VAL A 270 -0.90 -4.43 19.49
C VAL A 270 -1.48 -5.44 20.47
N SER A 271 -0.87 -5.63 21.64
CA SER A 271 -1.32 -6.55 22.68
C SER A 271 -1.35 -5.90 24.06
N PRO A 272 -2.47 -5.29 24.50
CA PRO A 272 -3.69 -4.99 23.73
C PRO A 272 -3.48 -3.85 22.73
N LEU A 273 -4.34 -3.78 21.71
CA LEU A 273 -4.30 -2.68 20.74
C LEU A 273 -4.61 -1.35 21.43
N ARG A 274 -3.64 -0.45 21.44
CA ARG A 274 -3.75 0.90 22.02
C ARG A 274 -2.76 1.87 21.39
N LYS A 275 -3.08 3.15 21.43
CA LYS A 275 -2.14 4.20 21.04
C LYS A 275 -0.98 4.27 22.04
N ALA A 276 0.25 4.21 21.52
CA ALA A 276 1.46 4.36 22.31
C ALA A 276 2.04 5.78 22.19
N GLN A 277 2.12 6.32 20.96
CA GLN A 277 2.71 7.64 20.71
C GLN A 277 2.18 8.23 19.40
N THR A 278 2.16 9.56 19.29
CA THR A 278 1.84 10.31 18.06
C THR A 278 3.01 11.22 17.73
N PHE A 279 3.42 11.18 16.46
CA PHE A 279 4.47 12.03 15.89
C PHE A 279 3.84 12.96 14.86
N PHE A 280 4.01 14.26 15.02
CA PHE A 280 3.52 15.25 14.07
C PHE A 280 4.61 15.59 13.07
N LEU A 281 4.21 15.66 11.79
CA LEU A 281 5.07 16.06 10.69
C LEU A 281 4.75 17.51 10.28
N PRO A 282 5.73 18.25 9.72
CA PRO A 282 5.44 19.53 9.09
C PRO A 282 4.50 19.39 7.89
N GLY A 283 4.62 18.31 7.10
CA GLY A 283 3.71 17.96 6.02
C GLY A 283 2.37 17.42 6.53
N LYS A 284 1.29 17.75 5.83
CA LYS A 284 -0.09 17.43 6.25
C LYS A 284 -0.64 16.14 5.64
N LEU A 285 -0.01 15.62 4.60
CA LEU A 285 -0.55 14.48 3.85
C LEU A 285 0.40 13.26 3.83
N PRO A 286 0.79 12.68 5.00
CA PRO A 286 1.60 11.46 5.04
C PRO A 286 0.77 10.27 4.50
N ARG A 287 0.96 9.94 3.21
CA ARG A 287 0.18 8.92 2.52
C ARG A 287 0.74 7.52 2.70
N ASP A 288 2.07 7.41 2.79
CA ASP A 288 2.77 6.16 3.07
C ASP A 288 4.02 6.44 3.91
N PHE A 289 4.60 5.39 4.46
CA PHE A 289 5.89 5.43 5.15
C PHE A 289 6.51 4.04 5.17
N CYS A 290 7.82 3.98 5.32
CA CYS A 290 8.58 2.74 5.44
C CYS A 290 9.33 2.73 6.77
N PRO A 291 9.03 1.79 7.70
CA PRO A 291 9.88 1.54 8.86
C PRO A 291 11.25 1.00 8.41
N LEU A 292 12.32 1.62 8.87
CA LEU A 292 13.71 1.23 8.58
C LEU A 292 14.38 0.54 9.79
N GLY A 293 13.60 -0.12 10.61
CA GLY A 293 13.94 -0.75 11.87
C GLY A 293 12.93 -0.33 12.95
N ASP A 294 13.28 -0.47 14.23
CA ASP A 294 12.35 -0.25 15.33
C ASP A 294 12.05 1.22 15.63
N GLU A 295 13.01 2.09 15.40
CA GLU A 295 12.96 3.48 15.85
C GLU A 295 12.99 4.49 14.69
N MET A 296 13.29 4.03 13.48
CA MET A 296 13.49 4.88 12.32
C MET A 296 12.46 4.58 11.25
N LEU A 297 11.98 5.61 10.57
CA LEU A 297 11.13 5.48 9.40
C LEU A 297 11.33 6.65 8.42
N VAL A 298 10.98 6.42 7.16
CA VAL A 298 10.82 7.48 6.15
C VAL A 298 9.36 7.63 5.82
N ALA A 299 8.82 8.84 5.99
CA ALA A 299 7.44 9.18 5.66
C ALA A 299 7.35 9.92 4.32
N ALA A 300 6.47 9.47 3.42
CA ALA A 300 6.11 10.14 2.18
C ALA A 300 4.90 11.04 2.42
N CYS A 301 5.14 12.36 2.50
CA CYS A 301 4.12 13.38 2.59
C CYS A 301 3.82 13.94 1.20
N GLN A 302 2.64 13.64 0.69
CA GLN A 302 2.20 13.96 -0.66
C GLN A 302 2.28 15.46 -1.00
N ASP A 303 2.10 16.31 0.00
CA ASP A 303 2.10 17.77 -0.11
C ASP A 303 3.50 18.40 -0.10
N GLN A 304 4.54 17.69 0.37
CA GLN A 304 5.86 18.30 0.54
C GLN A 304 7.03 17.41 0.10
N GLY A 305 7.07 16.14 0.56
CA GLY A 305 8.20 15.26 0.27
C GLY A 305 8.46 14.21 1.33
N LEU A 306 9.73 13.85 1.52
CA LEU A 306 10.15 12.79 2.41
C LEU A 306 10.68 13.36 3.73
N TYR A 307 10.25 12.78 4.82
CA TYR A 307 10.77 13.05 6.16
C TYR A 307 11.44 11.80 6.72
N LEU A 308 12.71 11.91 7.11
CA LEU A 308 13.40 10.89 7.90
C LEU A 308 13.16 11.16 9.38
N LEU A 309 12.64 10.17 10.08
CA LEU A 309 12.34 10.26 11.52
C LEU A 309 13.10 9.19 12.29
N ARG A 310 13.58 9.56 13.49
CA ARG A 310 14.06 8.62 14.51
C ARG A 310 13.34 8.93 15.82
N GLU A 311 12.71 7.93 16.42
CA GLU A 311 11.90 8.08 17.65
C GLU A 311 10.89 9.23 17.58
N GLY A 312 10.37 9.50 16.38
CA GLY A 312 9.41 10.56 16.10
C GLY A 312 9.99 11.97 15.95
N LYS A 313 11.29 12.15 16.05
CA LYS A 313 11.97 13.40 15.71
C LYS A 313 12.34 13.40 14.24
N VAL A 314 11.99 14.47 13.53
CA VAL A 314 12.46 14.70 12.15
C VAL A 314 13.96 14.98 12.21
N LEU A 315 14.74 14.14 11.53
CA LEU A 315 16.18 14.29 11.36
C LEU A 315 16.51 15.05 10.10
N ASP A 316 15.80 14.72 9.00
CA ASP A 316 16.06 15.30 7.69
C ASP A 316 14.79 15.39 6.84
N PHE A 317 14.82 16.24 5.84
CA PHE A 317 13.75 16.47 4.89
C PHE A 317 14.30 16.58 3.46
N LEU A 318 13.72 15.81 2.54
CA LEU A 318 14.02 15.87 1.11
C LEU A 318 12.76 16.31 0.34
N PRO A 319 12.76 17.47 -0.36
CA PRO A 319 11.66 17.88 -1.22
C PRO A 319 11.36 16.82 -2.30
N CYS A 320 10.14 16.33 -2.33
CA CYS A 320 9.66 15.34 -3.31
C CYS A 320 8.13 15.46 -3.42
N PRO A 321 7.63 16.47 -4.15
CA PRO A 321 6.18 16.69 -4.26
C PRO A 321 5.50 15.46 -4.85
N GLY A 322 4.27 15.21 -4.41
CA GLY A 322 3.51 14.05 -4.87
C GLY A 322 3.98 12.69 -4.32
N ALA A 323 4.94 12.64 -3.39
CA ALA A 323 5.42 11.38 -2.80
C ALA A 323 4.28 10.63 -2.10
N VAL A 324 4.03 9.37 -2.50
CA VAL A 324 2.90 8.57 -2.04
C VAL A 324 3.25 7.13 -1.69
N ARG A 325 4.45 6.69 -2.02
CA ARG A 325 4.98 5.36 -1.72
C ARG A 325 6.45 5.45 -1.33
N VAL A 326 6.83 4.70 -0.30
CA VAL A 326 8.25 4.46 0.07
C VAL A 326 8.46 2.96 0.18
N MET A 327 9.43 2.44 -0.56
CA MET A 327 9.84 1.04 -0.51
C MET A 327 11.34 0.93 -0.26
N GLU A 328 11.75 0.18 0.76
CA GLU A 328 13.16 -0.20 0.94
C GLU A 328 13.53 -1.23 -0.13
N LEU A 329 14.60 -0.97 -0.85
CA LEU A 329 15.12 -1.93 -1.82
C LEU A 329 15.87 -3.07 -1.12
N PRO A 330 15.74 -4.31 -1.61
CA PRO A 330 16.57 -5.40 -1.13
C PRO A 330 18.06 -5.05 -1.27
N GLN A 331 18.85 -5.33 -0.24
CA GLN A 331 20.30 -5.20 -0.38
C GLN A 331 20.78 -6.24 -1.38
N CYS A 332 21.49 -5.80 -2.41
CA CYS A 332 22.21 -6.73 -3.30
C CYS A 332 23.23 -7.49 -2.44
N SER A 333 23.02 -8.80 -2.30
CA SER A 333 23.93 -9.72 -1.61
C SER A 333 25.22 -9.92 -2.41
#